data_1bacb844d870cf00d87f08bf45e7293f
#
_entry.id   1bacb844d870cf00d87f08bf45e7293f
#
_cell.length_a   1.000
_cell.length_b   1.000
_cell.length_c   1.000
_cell.angle_alpha   90.00
_cell.angle_beta   90.00
_cell.angle_gamma   90.00
#
_symmetry.space_group_name_H-M   'P 1'
#
loop_
_entity.id
_entity.type
_entity.pdbx_description
1 polymer ?
#
loop_
_entity_poly.entity_id
_entity_poly.type
_entity_poly.pdbx_seq_one_letter_code
_entity_poly.pdbx_strand_id
1 'polypeptide(L)'
;MKLIILKNNLRDGLVVAERGINESTNLPILKNVLVKTYNNKIQICSTNLELGISKLISGKIIEEGGLTIPFQTFYNLVNNINSDKINLETKNNNIIFKTDNYEAKIQGL
;
A
#
# COMPACT_ATOMS: atom_id res chain seq x y z
N MET A 1 9.48 3.81 6.96
CA MET A 1 9.24 4.08 5.53
C MET A 1 8.65 5.46 5.37
N LYS A 2 9.14 6.20 4.42
CA LYS A 2 8.61 7.52 4.08
C LYS A 2 8.82 7.74 2.60
N LEU A 3 7.75 8.07 1.88
CA LEU A 3 7.84 8.20 0.42
C LEU A 3 6.75 9.12 -0.13
N ILE A 4 6.95 9.54 -1.37
CA ILE A 4 5.99 10.33 -2.13
C ILE A 4 5.68 9.54 -3.40
N ILE A 5 4.40 9.33 -3.70
CA ILE A 5 3.98 8.52 -4.82
C ILE A 5 2.80 9.19 -5.54
N LEU A 6 2.74 9.02 -6.86
CA LEU A 6 1.57 9.45 -7.62
C LEU A 6 0.40 8.50 -7.34
N LYS A 7 -0.78 9.08 -7.14
CA LYS A 7 -2.00 8.30 -6.87
C LYS A 7 -2.22 7.22 -7.91
N ASN A 8 -2.07 7.55 -9.20
CA ASN A 8 -2.30 6.59 -10.27
C ASN A 8 -1.33 5.41 -10.23
N ASN A 9 -0.06 5.65 -9.89
CA ASN A 9 0.91 4.58 -9.76
C ASN A 9 0.56 3.64 -8.60
N LEU A 10 0.18 4.22 -7.46
CA LEU A 10 -0.22 3.43 -6.30
C LEU A 10 -1.48 2.61 -6.59
N ARG A 11 -2.48 3.22 -7.22
CA ARG A 11 -3.70 2.53 -7.58
C ARG A 11 -3.43 1.37 -8.54
N ASP A 12 -2.57 1.58 -9.54
CA ASP A 12 -2.23 0.52 -10.50
C ASP A 12 -1.56 -0.66 -9.81
N GLY A 13 -0.67 -0.39 -8.85
CA GLY A 13 -0.05 -1.45 -8.05
C GLY A 13 -1.07 -2.23 -7.24
N LEU A 14 -2.02 -1.53 -6.63
CA LEU A 14 -3.06 -2.16 -5.82
C LEU A 14 -4.04 -2.99 -6.66
N VAL A 15 -4.35 -2.54 -7.88
CA VAL A 15 -5.20 -3.31 -8.80
C VAL A 15 -4.56 -4.66 -9.13
N VAL A 16 -3.25 -4.68 -9.35
CA VAL A 16 -2.54 -5.94 -9.60
C VAL A 16 -2.54 -6.82 -8.35
N ALA A 17 -2.26 -6.24 -7.18
CA ALA A 17 -2.22 -6.98 -5.92
C ALA A 17 -3.58 -7.55 -5.52
N GLU A 18 -4.67 -6.91 -5.94
CA GLU A 18 -6.02 -7.37 -5.62
C GLU A 18 -6.26 -8.83 -6.03
N ARG A 19 -5.59 -9.29 -7.07
CA ARG A 19 -5.73 -10.67 -7.57
C ARG A 19 -5.31 -11.71 -6.53
N GLY A 20 -4.45 -11.35 -5.57
CA GLY A 20 -4.02 -12.24 -4.51
C GLY A 20 -4.80 -12.08 -3.21
N ILE A 21 -5.76 -11.17 -3.16
CA ILE A 21 -6.52 -10.88 -1.95
C ILE A 21 -7.76 -11.77 -1.89
N ASN A 22 -8.04 -12.31 -0.70
CA ASN A 22 -9.24 -13.11 -0.46
C ASN A 22 -9.95 -12.62 0.81
N GLU A 23 -11.00 -11.83 0.61
CA GLU A 23 -11.75 -11.21 1.71
C GLU A 23 -12.68 -12.21 2.41
N SER A 24 -12.99 -13.35 1.79
CA SER A 24 -13.91 -14.33 2.37
C SER A 24 -13.22 -15.35 3.27
N THR A 25 -11.90 -15.25 3.44
CA THR A 25 -11.13 -16.16 4.28
C THR A 25 -10.99 -15.62 5.71
N ASN A 26 -10.70 -16.53 6.65
CA ASN A 26 -10.32 -16.16 8.01
C ASN A 26 -8.80 -15.99 8.18
N LEU A 27 -8.02 -16.20 7.12
CA LEU A 27 -6.57 -16.07 7.19
C LEU A 27 -6.17 -14.61 6.91
N PRO A 28 -5.64 -13.87 7.91
CA PRO A 28 -5.32 -12.46 7.73
C PRO A 28 -4.36 -12.18 6.57
N ILE A 29 -3.38 -13.06 6.33
CA ILE A 29 -2.40 -12.88 5.27
C ILE A 29 -3.06 -12.73 3.89
N LEU A 30 -4.24 -13.32 3.69
CA LEU A 30 -4.94 -13.28 2.41
C LEU A 30 -5.79 -12.02 2.23
N LYS A 31 -5.93 -11.22 3.29
CA LYS A 31 -6.69 -9.97 3.28
C LYS A 31 -5.81 -8.74 3.25
N ASN A 32 -4.51 -8.92 3.35
CA ASN A 32 -3.57 -7.84 3.57
C ASN A 32 -2.59 -7.71 2.41
N VAL A 33 -2.06 -6.52 2.27
CA VAL A 33 -1.05 -6.22 1.27
C VAL A 33 0.19 -5.70 1.98
N LEU A 34 1.36 -6.12 1.51
CA LEU A 34 2.64 -5.60 1.98
C LEU A 34 3.09 -4.49 1.04
N VAL A 35 3.35 -3.33 1.61
CA VAL A 35 3.95 -2.21 0.90
C VAL A 35 5.35 -2.03 1.43
N LYS A 36 6.36 -2.13 0.58
CA LYS A 36 7.74 -1.99 1.01
C LYS A 36 8.60 -1.34 -0.07
N THR A 37 9.75 -0.82 0.35
CA THR A 37 10.74 -0.30 -0.59
C THR A 37 11.68 -1.42 -1.03
N TYR A 38 12.08 -1.40 -2.30
CA TYR A 38 12.98 -2.41 -2.86
C TYR A 38 13.72 -1.81 -4.06
N ASN A 39 15.06 -1.79 -4.00
CA ASN A 39 15.92 -1.28 -5.09
C ASN A 39 15.45 0.08 -5.62
N ASN A 40 15.19 1.02 -4.71
CA ASN A 40 14.74 2.37 -5.04
C ASN A 40 13.39 2.40 -5.76
N LYS A 41 12.58 1.37 -5.57
CA LYS A 41 11.21 1.26 -6.04
C LYS A 41 10.30 0.93 -4.88
N ILE A 42 9.00 0.99 -5.12
CA ILE A 42 7.99 0.60 -4.14
C ILE A 42 7.39 -0.71 -4.62
N GLN A 43 7.42 -1.73 -3.77
CA GLN A 43 6.87 -3.04 -4.09
C GLN A 43 5.57 -3.25 -3.34
N ILE A 44 4.51 -3.62 -4.06
CA ILE A 44 3.20 -3.97 -3.51
C ILE A 44 3.05 -5.48 -3.67
N CYS A 45 2.85 -6.19 -2.56
CA CYS A 45 2.80 -7.66 -2.58
C CYS A 45 1.53 -8.19 -1.93
N SER A 46 0.97 -9.24 -2.51
CA SER A 46 -0.11 -10.03 -1.92
C SER A 46 0.13 -11.51 -2.19
N THR A 47 -0.62 -12.40 -1.53
CA THR A 47 -0.50 -13.84 -1.76
C THR A 47 -1.86 -14.51 -1.62
N ASN A 48 -2.09 -15.57 -2.41
CA ASN A 48 -3.28 -16.41 -2.30
C ASN A 48 -2.93 -17.83 -1.81
N LEU A 49 -1.80 -18.00 -1.15
CA LEU A 49 -1.23 -19.26 -0.64
C LEU A 49 -0.53 -20.11 -1.71
N GLU A 50 -0.97 -20.04 -2.95
CA GLU A 50 -0.33 -20.79 -4.05
C GLU A 50 0.64 -19.92 -4.83
N LEU A 51 0.33 -18.62 -4.94
CA LEU A 51 1.06 -17.69 -5.76
C LEU A 51 1.23 -16.36 -5.04
N GLY A 52 2.45 -15.88 -4.99
CA GLY A 52 2.73 -14.52 -4.57
C GLY A 52 2.59 -13.59 -5.76
N ILE A 53 1.91 -12.48 -5.57
CA ILE A 53 1.73 -11.46 -6.60
C ILE A 53 2.45 -10.21 -6.13
N SER A 54 3.33 -9.66 -6.98
CA SER A 54 4.00 -8.42 -6.64
C SER A 54 4.09 -7.50 -7.85
N LYS A 55 4.07 -6.20 -7.57
CA LYS A 55 4.21 -5.16 -8.58
C LYS A 55 5.17 -4.11 -8.06
N LEU A 56 6.15 -3.74 -8.88
CA LEU A 56 7.04 -2.63 -8.60
C LEU A 56 6.47 -1.37 -9.23
N ILE A 57 6.40 -0.31 -8.45
CA ILE A 57 5.92 0.99 -8.91
C ILE A 57 6.92 2.07 -8.57
N SER A 58 6.88 3.16 -9.32
CA SER A 58 7.79 4.28 -9.14
C SER A 58 7.27 5.24 -8.09
N GLY A 59 8.21 5.85 -7.36
CA GLY A 59 7.94 6.88 -6.38
C GLY A 59 9.25 7.44 -5.85
N LYS A 60 9.17 8.48 -5.04
CA LYS A 60 10.33 9.07 -4.39
C LYS A 60 10.44 8.51 -2.98
N ILE A 61 11.48 7.74 -2.72
CA ILE A 61 11.72 7.12 -1.42
C ILE A 61 12.60 8.04 -0.59
N ILE A 62 12.11 8.47 0.58
CA ILE A 62 12.85 9.31 1.51
C ILE A 62 13.47 8.44 2.58
N GLU A 63 12.73 7.48 3.13
CA GLU A 63 13.22 6.49 4.07
C GLU A 63 12.73 5.10 3.65
N GLU A 64 13.61 4.11 3.67
CA GLU A 64 13.27 2.74 3.35
C GLU A 64 12.45 2.09 4.46
N GLY A 65 11.73 1.04 4.13
CA GLY A 65 10.95 0.26 5.09
C GLY A 65 9.80 -0.46 4.43
N GLY A 66 8.86 -0.89 5.25
CA GLY A 66 7.67 -1.59 4.78
C GLY A 66 6.65 -1.78 5.88
N LEU A 67 5.43 -2.09 5.47
CA LEU A 67 4.34 -2.34 6.40
C LEU A 67 3.27 -3.18 5.71
N THR A 68 2.70 -4.13 6.46
CA THR A 68 1.56 -4.91 6.01
C THR A 68 0.28 -4.23 6.49
N ILE A 69 -0.66 -4.01 5.58
CA ILE A 69 -1.88 -3.27 5.88
C ILE A 69 -3.10 -3.95 5.27
N PRO A 70 -4.30 -3.74 5.85
CA PRO A 70 -5.53 -4.28 5.26
C PRO A 70 -5.75 -3.73 3.86
N PHE A 71 -5.90 -4.62 2.88
CA PHE A 71 -6.01 -4.21 1.48
C PHE A 71 -7.24 -3.35 1.22
N GLN A 72 -8.42 -3.80 1.66
CA GLN A 72 -9.67 -3.13 1.29
C GLN A 72 -9.72 -1.70 1.83
N THR A 73 -9.29 -1.49 3.06
CA THR A 73 -9.25 -0.16 3.67
C THR A 73 -8.28 0.75 2.91
N PHE A 74 -7.11 0.22 2.60
CA PHE A 74 -6.08 0.96 1.86
C PHE A 74 -6.57 1.34 0.46
N TYR A 75 -7.12 0.37 -0.26
CA TYR A 75 -7.59 0.56 -1.62
C TYR A 75 -8.72 1.59 -1.69
N ASN A 76 -9.69 1.47 -0.78
CA ASN A 76 -10.81 2.42 -0.72
C ASN A 76 -10.31 3.84 -0.44
N LEU A 77 -9.37 3.98 0.48
CA LEU A 77 -8.80 5.27 0.81
C LEU A 77 -8.09 5.90 -0.38
N VAL A 78 -7.26 5.13 -1.07
CA VAL A 78 -6.53 5.62 -2.25
C VAL A 78 -7.51 6.07 -3.34
N ASN A 79 -8.57 5.32 -3.57
CA ASN A 79 -9.55 5.65 -4.59
C ASN A 79 -10.35 6.91 -4.28
N ASN A 80 -10.43 7.30 -3.00
CA ASN A 80 -11.19 8.47 -2.57
C ASN A 80 -10.35 9.74 -2.40
N ILE A 81 -9.05 9.64 -2.60
CA ILE A 81 -8.16 10.80 -2.54
C ILE A 81 -8.25 11.57 -3.86
N ASN A 82 -8.43 12.89 -3.78
CA ASN A 82 -8.54 13.77 -4.94
C ASN A 82 -7.23 14.49 -5.29
N SER A 83 -6.12 14.01 -4.79
CA SER A 83 -4.82 14.61 -5.04
C SER A 83 -3.99 13.72 -5.96
N ASP A 84 -3.18 14.31 -6.84
CA ASP A 84 -2.30 13.55 -7.72
C ASP A 84 -1.13 12.91 -6.99
N LYS A 85 -0.68 13.53 -5.91
CA LYS A 85 0.47 13.07 -5.11
C LYS A 85 0.02 12.69 -3.71
N ILE A 86 0.59 11.59 -3.22
CA ILE A 86 0.31 11.08 -1.89
C ILE A 86 1.63 10.94 -1.15
N ASN A 87 1.69 11.47 0.07
CA ASN A 87 2.79 11.23 0.99
C ASN A 87 2.41 10.06 1.89
N LEU A 88 3.23 9.02 1.92
CA LEU A 88 3.06 7.87 2.79
C LEU A 88 4.18 7.82 3.80
N GLU A 89 3.83 7.61 5.06
CA GLU A 89 4.80 7.49 6.15
C GLU A 89 4.34 6.42 7.11
N THR A 90 5.26 5.56 7.56
CA THR A 90 4.97 4.60 8.63
C THR A 90 5.44 5.18 9.96
N LYS A 91 4.61 5.05 10.98
CA LYS A 91 4.93 5.51 12.33
C LYS A 91 4.16 4.67 13.34
N ASN A 92 4.86 4.06 14.29
CA ASN A 92 4.24 3.26 15.35
C ASN A 92 3.31 2.16 14.80
N ASN A 93 3.76 1.47 13.75
CA ASN A 93 3.02 0.40 13.09
C ASN A 93 1.73 0.87 12.41
N ASN A 94 1.66 2.15 12.06
CA ASN A 94 0.57 2.72 11.28
C ASN A 94 1.11 3.28 9.98
N ILE A 95 0.27 3.34 8.95
CA ILE A 95 0.59 4.09 7.75
C ILE A 95 -0.21 5.38 7.74
N ILE A 96 0.45 6.49 7.46
CA ILE A 96 -0.15 7.81 7.45
C ILE A 96 -0.15 8.31 6.02
N PHE A 97 -1.33 8.68 5.52
CA PHE A 97 -1.53 9.29 4.21
C PHE A 97 -1.65 10.79 4.40
N LYS A 98 -0.88 11.55 3.61
CA LYS A 98 -1.00 13.00 3.61
C LYS A 98 -1.07 13.53 2.20
N THR A 99 -2.01 14.43 1.98
CA THR A 99 -2.08 15.28 0.80
C THR A 99 -2.15 16.73 1.25
N ASP A 100 -2.31 17.68 0.34
CA ASP A 100 -2.31 19.10 0.70
C ASP A 100 -3.39 19.46 1.73
N ASN A 101 -4.54 18.77 1.70
CA ASN A 101 -5.68 19.11 2.55
C ASN A 101 -6.34 17.90 3.20
N TYR A 102 -5.64 16.77 3.26
CA TYR A 102 -6.22 15.54 3.81
C TYR A 102 -5.14 14.72 4.51
N GLU A 103 -5.53 14.12 5.64
CA GLU A 103 -4.65 13.20 6.37
C GLU A 103 -5.48 12.05 6.92
N ALA A 104 -4.97 10.83 6.75
CA ALA A 104 -5.62 9.63 7.27
C ALA A 104 -4.57 8.66 7.81
N LYS A 105 -4.99 7.81 8.73
CA LYS A 105 -4.11 6.82 9.36
C LYS A 105 -4.78 5.45 9.31
N ILE A 106 -4.03 4.43 8.90
CA ILE A 106 -4.47 3.04 8.92
C ILE A 106 -3.51 2.24 9.78
N GLN A 107 -4.05 1.44 10.67
CA GLN A 107 -3.25 0.56 11.52
C GLN A 107 -2.70 -0.60 10.68
N GLY A 108 -1.39 -0.83 10.80
CA GLY A 108 -0.74 -1.98 10.19
C GLY A 108 -0.83 -3.22 11.05
N LEU A 109 -0.28 -4.28 10.53
CA LEU A 109 -0.26 -5.59 11.18
C LEU A 109 1.14 -6.01 11.60
#